data_6678261d8d70d3b1cc955046fa6af044
#
_entry.id   6678261d8d70d3b1cc955046fa6af044
#
_cell.length_a   1.000
_cell.length_b   1.000
_cell.length_c   1.000
_cell.angle_alpha   90.00
_cell.angle_beta   90.00
_cell.angle_gamma   90.00
#
_symmetry.space_group_name_H-M   'P 1'
#
loop_
_entity.id
_entity.type
_entity.pdbx_description
1 polymer ?
#
loop_
_entity_poly.entity_id
_entity_poly.type
_entity_poly.pdbx_seq_one_letter_code
_entity_poly.pdbx_strand_id
1 'polypeptide(L)'
;MRLLLLLFLIHCSLHAKVPPAQPNFILIMADNLGYGDIGPFGSRLHRTPNLDRMAREGRKLTSFYSASGVCTPSRAALMTGCYPRRVGLDWTPEDGNVLRPVSPNGLHPNEITIAEALKKTGYATACIGKWHLGDQLEFLPTRQGFDYYLGLPYSDDMTHATGQRIGERLRGNQWPPLPWMENDKVIEAPANRNLMTQRETAAALKFIAANKKKPFFLYLPHNMPGSSRQPFASEAFRGQSKNGAWGDAVEELDWAAGQIFDALKKYNIDERTLVIWTSDNGAPRRNPPQGSNAPLGGWGYTTAEGGMRVPALVRWPNFIPAGSVSDELCTLMDLHPTFAKLAGAQLPERKRDGQNIWSVWSLRNAKSPHNYFFYYHTHSLQAIRDTRWKLVLGRNPKLYDLKTDSSEKTNLAAEHPEIIRRLQTVAARATAELGSGEQQGLRVRPVGRATKPTPRIR
;
A
#
# COMPACT_ATOMS: atom_id res chain seq x y z
N MET A 1 20.85 10.02 66.06
CA MET A 1 19.67 10.39 65.23
C MET A 1 20.01 10.06 63.78
N ARG A 2 19.58 8.88 63.31
CA ARG A 2 19.82 8.40 61.92
C ARG A 2 18.51 8.65 61.13
N LEU A 3 18.61 9.54 60.15
CA LEU A 3 17.54 9.85 59.22
C LEU A 3 17.48 8.75 58.14
N LEU A 4 16.42 7.92 58.17
CA LEU A 4 16.10 6.99 57.06
C LEU A 4 15.41 7.77 55.94
N LEU A 5 16.08 7.92 54.80
CA LEU A 5 15.45 8.33 53.53
C LEU A 5 14.75 7.15 52.93
N LEU A 6 13.42 7.13 52.97
CA LEU A 6 12.60 6.20 52.16
C LEU A 6 12.49 6.72 50.71
N LEU A 7 13.21 6.08 49.79
CA LEU A 7 13.04 6.25 48.35
C LEU A 7 11.74 5.50 47.92
N PHE A 8 10.68 6.26 47.66
CA PHE A 8 9.49 5.75 46.96
C PHE A 8 9.85 5.57 45.48
N LEU A 9 10.16 4.36 45.08
CA LEU A 9 10.19 3.95 43.67
C LEU A 9 8.74 3.88 43.16
N ILE A 10 8.29 4.94 42.48
CA ILE A 10 7.02 4.91 41.72
C ILE A 10 7.24 3.99 40.54
N HIS A 11 6.83 2.73 40.68
CA HIS A 11 6.67 1.81 39.56
C HIS A 11 5.49 2.29 38.70
N CYS A 12 5.77 3.11 37.69
CA CYS A 12 4.81 3.44 36.66
C CYS A 12 4.63 2.20 35.78
N SER A 13 3.72 1.31 36.17
CA SER A 13 3.31 0.18 35.34
C SER A 13 2.63 0.73 34.09
N LEU A 14 3.38 0.84 32.98
CA LEU A 14 2.83 1.13 31.66
C LEU A 14 1.94 -0.03 31.22
N HIS A 15 0.70 -0.07 31.74
CA HIS A 15 -0.31 -0.92 31.16
C HIS A 15 -0.61 -0.40 29.76
N ALA A 16 -0.38 -1.19 28.74
CA ALA A 16 -0.80 -0.87 27.37
C ALA A 16 -2.32 -0.64 27.39
N LYS A 17 -2.77 0.57 27.02
CA LYS A 17 -4.20 0.87 26.93
C LYS A 17 -4.84 -0.08 25.92
N VAL A 18 -5.96 -0.68 26.29
CA VAL A 18 -6.74 -1.52 25.37
C VAL A 18 -7.42 -0.60 24.37
N PRO A 19 -7.24 -0.84 23.06
CA PRO A 19 -7.94 -0.05 22.04
C PRO A 19 -9.46 -0.11 22.21
N PRO A 20 -10.20 0.96 21.84
CA PRO A 20 -11.64 0.93 21.81
C PRO A 20 -12.13 -0.19 20.89
N ALA A 21 -13.23 -0.81 21.24
CA ALA A 21 -13.90 -1.74 20.35
C ALA A 21 -14.31 -1.00 19.05
N GLN A 22 -14.07 -1.60 17.91
CA GLN A 22 -14.43 -1.06 16.59
C GLN A 22 -13.90 0.36 16.33
N PRO A 23 -12.57 0.55 16.28
CA PRO A 23 -11.98 1.84 15.91
C PRO A 23 -12.27 2.18 14.44
N ASN A 24 -12.22 3.47 14.09
CA ASN A 24 -12.20 3.84 12.68
C ASN A 24 -10.85 3.48 12.06
N PHE A 25 -10.85 3.13 10.78
CA PHE A 25 -9.65 2.90 9.99
C PHE A 25 -9.60 3.86 8.81
N ILE A 26 -8.48 4.53 8.64
CA ILE A 26 -8.17 5.33 7.44
C ILE A 26 -6.84 4.82 6.89
N LEU A 27 -6.87 4.35 5.65
CA LEU A 27 -5.70 3.96 4.90
C LEU A 27 -5.51 4.91 3.71
N ILE A 28 -4.50 5.78 3.81
CA ILE A 28 -4.10 6.69 2.75
C ILE A 28 -2.94 6.04 2.01
N MET A 29 -3.05 5.88 0.70
CA MET A 29 -2.03 5.24 -0.11
C MET A 29 -1.70 6.10 -1.35
N ALA A 30 -0.42 6.43 -1.52
CA ALA A 30 0.08 7.04 -2.75
C ALA A 30 0.27 5.98 -3.84
N ASP A 31 0.30 6.41 -5.10
CA ASP A 31 0.58 5.56 -6.27
C ASP A 31 2.01 5.79 -6.75
N ASN A 32 2.85 4.75 -6.74
CA ASN A 32 4.24 4.79 -7.24
C ASN A 32 5.17 5.77 -6.49
N LEU A 33 4.94 6.03 -5.22
CA LEU A 33 5.77 6.97 -4.44
C LEU A 33 6.94 6.24 -3.78
N GLY A 34 8.13 6.80 -3.94
CA GLY A 34 9.37 6.20 -3.45
C GLY A 34 9.60 6.34 -1.96
N TYR A 35 10.43 5.45 -1.41
CA TYR A 35 10.80 5.44 0.00
C TYR A 35 11.35 6.79 0.48
N GLY A 36 12.22 7.42 -0.32
CA GLY A 36 12.87 8.70 -0.02
C GLY A 36 12.12 9.94 -0.48
N ASP A 37 10.84 9.83 -0.88
CA ASP A 37 10.09 10.97 -1.41
C ASP A 37 9.44 11.86 -0.34
N ILE A 38 9.38 11.43 0.92
CA ILE A 38 8.76 12.22 2.00
C ILE A 38 9.74 12.53 3.12
N GLY A 39 9.53 13.66 3.81
CA GLY A 39 10.40 14.17 4.88
C GLY A 39 10.74 13.14 5.96
N PRO A 40 9.77 12.38 6.53
CA PRO A 40 10.06 11.36 7.55
C PRO A 40 11.05 10.28 7.10
N PHE A 41 11.18 10.06 5.80
CA PHE A 41 12.09 9.08 5.20
C PHE A 41 13.32 9.71 4.50
N GLY A 42 13.55 11.00 4.71
CA GLY A 42 14.79 11.69 4.35
C GLY A 42 14.72 12.59 3.12
N SER A 43 13.55 12.80 2.53
CA SER A 43 13.40 13.79 1.45
C SER A 43 13.76 15.18 1.94
N ARG A 44 14.57 15.90 1.14
CA ARG A 44 14.87 17.33 1.32
C ARG A 44 14.34 18.18 0.17
N LEU A 45 13.72 17.54 -0.80
CA LEU A 45 13.19 18.20 -2.00
C LEU A 45 11.73 18.58 -1.84
N HIS A 46 10.95 17.75 -1.13
CA HIS A 46 9.51 17.92 -1.00
C HIS A 46 9.14 18.43 0.40
N ARG A 47 8.22 19.35 0.46
CA ARG A 47 7.65 19.86 1.73
C ARG A 47 6.51 18.96 2.16
N THR A 48 6.72 18.16 3.21
CA THR A 48 5.72 17.23 3.72
C THR A 48 5.47 17.41 5.23
N PRO A 49 5.08 18.64 5.68
CA PRO A 49 4.96 18.96 7.11
C PRO A 49 3.86 18.16 7.83
N ASN A 50 2.81 17.73 7.12
CA ASN A 50 1.75 16.93 7.70
C ASN A 50 2.19 15.47 7.92
N LEU A 51 2.96 14.90 7.00
CA LEU A 51 3.56 13.58 7.18
C LEU A 51 4.67 13.62 8.24
N ASP A 52 5.43 14.71 8.34
CA ASP A 52 6.36 14.94 9.45
C ASP A 52 5.62 14.98 10.80
N ARG A 53 4.44 15.65 10.85
CA ARG A 53 3.56 15.64 12.03
C ARG A 53 3.09 14.23 12.34
N MET A 54 2.64 13.47 11.32
CA MET A 54 2.18 12.08 11.50
C MET A 54 3.30 11.20 12.08
N ALA A 55 4.53 11.34 11.61
CA ALA A 55 5.68 10.60 12.14
C ALA A 55 6.00 10.97 13.59
N ARG A 56 5.89 12.24 13.96
CA ARG A 56 6.07 12.69 15.36
C ARG A 56 4.96 12.22 16.29
N GLU A 57 3.70 12.16 15.80
CA GLU A 57 2.53 11.74 16.57
C GLU A 57 2.29 10.23 16.55
N GLY A 58 3.01 9.48 15.72
CA GLY A 58 2.85 8.06 15.50
C GLY A 58 4.16 7.29 15.42
N ARG A 59 4.18 6.25 14.60
CA ARG A 59 5.34 5.37 14.38
C ARG A 59 5.71 5.29 12.92
N LYS A 60 7.01 5.38 12.65
CA LYS A 60 7.61 5.10 11.35
C LYS A 60 7.97 3.62 11.25
N LEU A 61 7.54 2.95 10.15
CA LEU A 61 7.86 1.57 9.85
C LEU A 61 8.90 1.55 8.73
N THR A 62 10.14 1.22 9.05
CA THR A 62 11.25 1.32 8.10
C THR A 62 11.45 0.06 7.27
N SER A 63 10.81 -1.05 7.63
CA SER A 63 10.81 -2.32 6.88
C SER A 63 9.37 -2.75 6.53
N PHE A 64 8.63 -1.83 5.88
CA PHE A 64 7.29 -2.09 5.40
C PHE A 64 7.30 -2.39 3.89
N TYR A 65 6.69 -3.50 3.49
CA TYR A 65 6.76 -4.00 2.12
C TYR A 65 5.40 -4.04 1.44
N SER A 66 5.36 -3.54 0.21
CA SER A 66 4.33 -3.95 -0.74
C SER A 66 4.60 -5.41 -1.17
N ALA A 67 3.56 -6.17 -1.49
CA ALA A 67 3.75 -7.57 -1.90
C ALA A 67 4.19 -7.70 -3.38
N SER A 68 4.31 -6.60 -4.09
CA SER A 68 4.77 -6.50 -5.49
C SER A 68 5.38 -5.13 -5.76
N GLY A 69 6.20 -5.05 -6.79
CA GLY A 69 6.74 -3.77 -7.29
C GLY A 69 5.80 -3.01 -8.22
N VAL A 70 4.53 -3.46 -8.41
CA VAL A 70 3.54 -2.84 -9.32
C VAL A 70 2.13 -2.82 -8.69
N CYS A 71 1.28 -1.91 -9.20
CA CYS A 71 0.02 -1.50 -8.58
C CYS A 71 -1.00 -2.62 -8.35
N THR A 72 -1.52 -3.30 -9.41
CA THR A 72 -2.58 -4.31 -9.29
C THR A 72 -2.23 -5.39 -8.28
N PRO A 73 -1.06 -6.06 -8.37
CA PRO A 73 -0.67 -7.07 -7.39
C PRO A 73 -0.58 -6.54 -5.96
N SER A 74 0.01 -5.37 -5.75
CA SER A 74 0.13 -4.77 -4.41
C SER A 74 -1.24 -4.48 -3.79
N ARG A 75 -2.19 -3.98 -4.60
CA ARG A 75 -3.56 -3.67 -4.15
C ARG A 75 -4.36 -4.95 -3.89
N ALA A 76 -4.17 -6.01 -4.70
CA ALA A 76 -4.75 -7.33 -4.44
C ALA A 76 -4.25 -7.91 -3.12
N ALA A 77 -2.94 -7.81 -2.85
CA ALA A 77 -2.35 -8.25 -1.61
C ALA A 77 -2.89 -7.52 -0.39
N LEU A 78 -3.02 -6.19 -0.49
CA LEU A 78 -3.63 -5.36 0.54
C LEU A 78 -5.07 -5.81 0.83
N MET A 79 -5.92 -5.90 -0.19
CA MET A 79 -7.34 -6.19 -0.01
C MET A 79 -7.61 -7.59 0.54
N THR A 80 -6.80 -8.59 0.18
CA THR A 80 -7.04 -10.01 0.51
C THR A 80 -6.18 -10.56 1.65
N GLY A 81 -5.10 -9.86 2.02
CA GLY A 81 -4.10 -10.36 2.96
C GLY A 81 -3.28 -11.53 2.40
N CYS A 82 -3.16 -11.65 1.07
CA CYS A 82 -2.49 -12.76 0.38
C CYS A 82 -1.42 -12.27 -0.57
N TYR A 83 -0.39 -13.09 -0.82
CA TYR A 83 0.47 -12.83 -1.97
C TYR A 83 -0.38 -12.75 -3.25
N PRO A 84 -0.08 -11.82 -4.18
CA PRO A 84 -0.83 -11.67 -5.44
C PRO A 84 -0.90 -12.96 -6.23
N ARG A 85 0.17 -13.76 -6.21
CA ARG A 85 0.24 -15.08 -6.83
C ARG A 85 -0.81 -16.04 -6.29
N ARG A 86 -1.13 -15.97 -4.99
CA ARG A 86 -2.16 -16.81 -4.38
C ARG A 86 -3.55 -16.56 -4.93
N VAL A 87 -3.85 -15.32 -5.31
CA VAL A 87 -5.18 -14.88 -5.78
C VAL A 87 -5.24 -14.65 -7.30
N GLY A 88 -4.20 -15.07 -8.05
CA GLY A 88 -4.16 -15.00 -9.50
C GLY A 88 -4.04 -13.60 -10.09
N LEU A 89 -3.62 -12.60 -9.28
CA LEU A 89 -3.51 -11.19 -9.70
C LEU A 89 -2.06 -10.68 -9.72
N ASP A 90 -1.10 -11.57 -9.86
CA ASP A 90 0.32 -11.24 -10.06
C ASP A 90 0.67 -11.03 -11.54
N TRP A 91 -0.04 -11.71 -12.44
CA TRP A 91 0.12 -11.62 -13.88
C TRP A 91 -1.02 -12.35 -14.59
N THR A 92 -1.48 -11.81 -15.73
CA THR A 92 -2.44 -12.49 -16.61
C THR A 92 -1.98 -12.41 -18.07
N PRO A 93 -2.33 -13.38 -18.92
CA PRO A 93 -1.93 -13.35 -20.33
C PRO A 93 -2.44 -12.11 -21.08
N GLU A 94 -3.64 -11.63 -20.73
CA GLU A 94 -4.28 -10.50 -21.39
C GLU A 94 -3.70 -9.15 -20.96
N ASP A 95 -3.30 -9.04 -19.68
CA ASP A 95 -2.95 -7.74 -19.08
C ASP A 95 -1.45 -7.59 -18.80
N GLY A 96 -0.75 -8.70 -18.59
CA GLY A 96 0.61 -8.69 -18.06
C GLY A 96 0.62 -8.47 -16.54
N ASN A 97 1.46 -7.56 -16.06
CA ASN A 97 1.68 -7.34 -14.62
C ASN A 97 0.59 -6.52 -13.91
N VAL A 98 -0.25 -5.79 -14.64
CA VAL A 98 -1.32 -4.96 -14.09
C VAL A 98 -2.53 -5.01 -15.00
N LEU A 99 -3.72 -5.00 -14.40
CA LEU A 99 -4.97 -4.99 -15.14
C LEU A 99 -5.09 -3.73 -15.99
N ARG A 100 -5.65 -3.91 -17.20
CA ARG A 100 -5.80 -2.84 -18.18
C ARG A 100 -7.26 -2.44 -18.34
N PRO A 101 -7.57 -1.30 -18.98
CA PRO A 101 -8.93 -0.97 -19.36
C PRO A 101 -9.57 -2.08 -20.19
N VAL A 102 -10.84 -2.36 -19.89
CA VAL A 102 -11.64 -3.41 -20.57
C VAL A 102 -11.06 -4.82 -20.37
N SER A 103 -10.32 -5.03 -19.30
CA SER A 103 -9.82 -6.37 -18.97
C SER A 103 -10.98 -7.32 -18.63
N PRO A 104 -10.92 -8.58 -19.08
CA PRO A 104 -11.83 -9.61 -18.57
C PRO A 104 -11.50 -10.01 -17.13
N ASN A 105 -10.32 -9.65 -16.63
CA ASN A 105 -9.81 -10.11 -15.34
C ASN A 105 -10.09 -9.09 -14.22
N GLY A 106 -10.20 -9.59 -12.99
CA GLY A 106 -10.38 -8.78 -11.80
C GLY A 106 -10.26 -9.58 -10.51
N LEU A 107 -10.39 -8.92 -9.37
CA LEU A 107 -10.40 -9.59 -8.07
C LEU A 107 -11.58 -10.55 -8.00
N HIS A 108 -11.29 -11.83 -7.79
CA HIS A 108 -12.32 -12.88 -7.79
C HIS A 108 -13.36 -12.60 -6.69
N PRO A 109 -14.67 -12.61 -6.99
CA PRO A 109 -15.73 -12.29 -6.01
C PRO A 109 -15.77 -13.18 -4.77
N ASN A 110 -15.13 -14.36 -4.81
CA ASN A 110 -15.01 -15.23 -3.64
C ASN A 110 -13.83 -14.85 -2.72
N GLU A 111 -12.96 -13.92 -3.10
CA GLU A 111 -11.97 -13.39 -2.18
C GLU A 111 -12.66 -12.43 -1.19
N ILE A 112 -12.32 -12.56 0.08
CA ILE A 112 -12.89 -11.67 1.10
C ILE A 112 -11.92 -10.51 1.32
N THR A 113 -12.36 -9.32 0.97
CA THR A 113 -11.60 -8.08 1.14
C THR A 113 -11.63 -7.56 2.57
N ILE A 114 -10.73 -6.62 2.89
CA ILE A 114 -10.79 -5.87 4.17
C ILE A 114 -12.17 -5.23 4.33
N ALA A 115 -12.72 -4.61 3.27
CA ALA A 115 -14.01 -3.93 3.34
C ALA A 115 -15.16 -4.89 3.64
N GLU A 116 -15.20 -6.06 2.99
CA GLU A 116 -16.21 -7.09 3.25
C GLU A 116 -16.12 -7.64 4.67
N ALA A 117 -14.89 -7.88 5.17
CA ALA A 117 -14.69 -8.35 6.54
C ALA A 117 -15.19 -7.33 7.57
N LEU A 118 -14.87 -6.06 7.38
CA LEU A 118 -15.28 -4.97 8.27
C LEU A 118 -16.77 -4.66 8.17
N LYS A 119 -17.36 -4.70 6.98
CA LYS A 119 -18.79 -4.48 6.77
C LYS A 119 -19.65 -5.46 7.56
N LYS A 120 -19.22 -6.72 7.70
CA LYS A 120 -19.91 -7.74 8.51
C LYS A 120 -19.97 -7.37 10.01
N THR A 121 -19.11 -6.47 10.47
CA THR A 121 -19.12 -5.96 11.85
C THR A 121 -19.71 -4.55 11.98
N GLY A 122 -20.45 -4.08 10.97
CA GLY A 122 -21.21 -2.83 11.03
C GLY A 122 -20.43 -1.57 10.59
N TYR A 123 -19.26 -1.71 9.99
CA TYR A 123 -18.52 -0.58 9.44
C TYR A 123 -19.20 0.00 8.20
N ALA A 124 -19.24 1.34 8.12
CA ALA A 124 -19.41 2.03 6.86
C ALA A 124 -18.10 1.99 6.10
N THR A 125 -18.14 1.75 4.78
CA THR A 125 -16.94 1.52 3.98
C THR A 125 -16.90 2.40 2.74
N ALA A 126 -15.74 3.03 2.46
CA ALA A 126 -15.54 3.81 1.24
C ALA A 126 -14.17 3.51 0.60
N CYS A 127 -14.17 3.42 -0.73
CA CYS A 127 -12.97 3.47 -1.57
C CYS A 127 -13.00 4.79 -2.36
N ILE A 128 -12.02 5.66 -2.14
CA ILE A 128 -11.97 6.98 -2.80
C ILE A 128 -10.60 7.12 -3.45
N GLY A 129 -10.54 7.03 -4.79
CA GLY A 129 -9.33 7.07 -5.59
C GLY A 129 -9.18 5.87 -6.53
N LYS A 130 -7.94 5.41 -6.74
CA LYS A 130 -7.59 4.35 -7.68
C LYS A 130 -7.88 2.95 -7.13
N TRP A 131 -8.76 2.20 -7.82
CA TRP A 131 -9.07 0.81 -7.47
C TRP A 131 -8.04 -0.19 -8.00
N HIS A 132 -7.95 -0.34 -9.30
CA HIS A 132 -7.01 -1.16 -10.06
C HIS A 132 -7.09 -2.68 -9.80
N LEU A 133 -8.28 -3.18 -9.44
CA LEU A 133 -8.53 -4.61 -9.24
C LEU A 133 -9.66 -5.16 -10.13
N GLY A 134 -9.84 -4.54 -11.30
CA GLY A 134 -10.83 -4.86 -12.33
C GLY A 134 -11.85 -3.74 -12.54
N ASP A 135 -12.14 -3.46 -13.81
CA ASP A 135 -13.03 -2.38 -14.23
C ASP A 135 -14.42 -2.88 -14.64
N GLN A 136 -14.63 -4.21 -14.71
CA GLN A 136 -15.95 -4.77 -15.01
C GLN A 136 -16.84 -4.69 -13.76
N LEU A 137 -18.17 -4.62 -13.96
CA LEU A 137 -19.14 -4.36 -12.89
C LEU A 137 -18.96 -5.27 -11.68
N GLU A 138 -18.74 -6.56 -11.93
CA GLU A 138 -18.56 -7.59 -10.90
C GLU A 138 -17.31 -7.39 -10.04
N PHE A 139 -16.35 -6.59 -10.49
CA PHE A 139 -15.07 -6.35 -9.82
C PHE A 139 -14.93 -4.96 -9.19
N LEU A 140 -15.92 -4.07 -9.44
CA LEU A 140 -15.89 -2.71 -8.88
C LEU A 140 -15.94 -2.71 -7.35
N PRO A 141 -15.42 -1.67 -6.69
CA PRO A 141 -15.40 -1.59 -5.22
C PRO A 141 -16.76 -1.85 -4.57
N THR A 142 -17.85 -1.42 -5.19
CA THR A 142 -19.23 -1.65 -4.72
C THR A 142 -19.64 -3.13 -4.67
N ARG A 143 -18.94 -4.00 -5.40
CA ARG A 143 -19.10 -5.47 -5.36
C ARG A 143 -18.07 -6.17 -4.48
N GLN A 144 -17.11 -5.39 -3.93
CA GLN A 144 -16.00 -5.86 -3.11
C GLN A 144 -16.05 -5.28 -1.68
N GLY A 145 -17.27 -5.03 -1.20
CA GLY A 145 -17.54 -4.66 0.18
C GLY A 145 -17.59 -3.15 0.49
N PHE A 146 -17.36 -2.28 -0.47
CA PHE A 146 -17.46 -0.83 -0.26
C PHE A 146 -18.89 -0.32 -0.47
N ASP A 147 -19.40 0.50 0.46
CA ASP A 147 -20.70 1.16 0.35
C ASP A 147 -20.66 2.36 -0.59
N TYR A 148 -19.48 2.98 -0.72
CA TYR A 148 -19.26 4.15 -1.57
C TYR A 148 -17.95 4.01 -2.33
N TYR A 149 -17.97 4.37 -3.59
CA TYR A 149 -16.80 4.47 -4.47
C TYR A 149 -16.81 5.78 -5.22
N LEU A 150 -15.64 6.47 -5.26
CA LEU A 150 -15.38 7.61 -6.14
C LEU A 150 -13.95 7.50 -6.65
N GLY A 151 -13.72 7.51 -7.98
CA GLY A 151 -12.36 7.49 -8.50
C GLY A 151 -12.17 6.79 -9.83
N LEU A 152 -10.96 6.26 -10.04
CA LEU A 152 -10.56 5.56 -11.27
C LEU A 152 -10.54 4.05 -11.07
N PRO A 153 -11.13 3.27 -12.00
CA PRO A 153 -11.11 1.80 -11.91
C PRO A 153 -9.75 1.19 -12.27
N TYR A 154 -8.85 1.96 -12.88
CA TYR A 154 -7.47 1.59 -13.26
C TYR A 154 -6.53 2.80 -13.16
N SER A 155 -5.31 2.71 -13.69
CA SER A 155 -4.30 3.78 -13.58
C SER A 155 -4.62 4.98 -14.48
N ASP A 156 -4.29 6.19 -14.03
CA ASP A 156 -4.57 7.46 -14.70
C ASP A 156 -3.89 7.62 -16.07
N ASP A 157 -2.78 6.90 -16.29
CA ASP A 157 -2.06 6.87 -17.56
C ASP A 157 -2.68 5.93 -18.61
N MET A 158 -3.67 5.12 -18.23
CA MET A 158 -4.37 4.19 -19.09
C MET A 158 -5.59 4.83 -19.73
N THR A 159 -5.39 5.74 -20.67
CA THR A 159 -6.46 6.50 -21.33
C THR A 159 -6.20 6.67 -22.80
N HIS A 160 -7.25 7.04 -23.55
CA HIS A 160 -7.13 7.43 -24.93
C HIS A 160 -6.20 8.65 -25.06
N ALA A 161 -5.24 8.59 -25.98
CA ALA A 161 -4.26 9.66 -26.19
C ALA A 161 -4.90 10.85 -26.92
N THR A 162 -5.43 11.80 -26.19
CA THR A 162 -5.77 13.12 -26.74
C THR A 162 -4.56 14.06 -26.62
N GLY A 163 -3.67 14.03 -27.62
CA GLY A 163 -2.64 15.07 -27.78
C GLY A 163 -1.49 15.12 -26.76
N GLN A 164 -1.48 14.28 -25.74
CA GLN A 164 -0.35 14.16 -24.81
C GLN A 164 0.43 12.87 -25.11
N ARG A 165 1.76 12.96 -25.13
CA ARG A 165 2.64 11.78 -25.10
C ARG A 165 2.49 11.07 -23.75
N ILE A 166 1.42 10.36 -23.59
CA ILE A 166 1.23 9.42 -22.50
C ILE A 166 2.10 8.24 -22.83
N GLY A 167 3.05 7.93 -21.96
CA GLY A 167 4.12 6.99 -22.11
C GLY A 167 3.98 5.97 -23.24
N GLU A 168 4.94 5.84 -24.09
CA GLU A 168 5.06 5.18 -25.40
C GLU A 168 4.51 3.75 -25.55
N ARG A 169 3.75 3.24 -24.62
CA ARG A 169 3.03 1.98 -24.75
C ARG A 169 1.68 2.22 -25.44
N LEU A 170 1.81 2.53 -26.70
CA LEU A 170 0.76 2.91 -27.65
C LEU A 170 -0.21 1.77 -27.99
N ARG A 171 -0.90 1.25 -26.99
CA ARG A 171 -2.24 0.70 -27.21
C ARG A 171 -3.32 1.74 -26.90
N GLY A 172 -2.93 2.98 -26.64
CA GLY A 172 -3.77 4.07 -26.17
C GLY A 172 -4.95 4.43 -27.06
N ASN A 173 -4.89 4.20 -28.38
CA ASN A 173 -6.01 4.41 -29.28
C ASN A 173 -7.13 3.36 -29.12
N GLN A 174 -6.90 2.27 -28.39
CA GLN A 174 -7.88 1.23 -28.12
C GLN A 174 -8.52 1.36 -26.74
N TRP A 175 -8.02 2.25 -25.88
CA TRP A 175 -8.56 2.47 -24.54
C TRP A 175 -9.62 3.56 -24.54
N PRO A 176 -10.65 3.45 -23.71
CA PRO A 176 -11.67 4.50 -23.59
C PRO A 176 -11.08 5.76 -22.96
N PRO A 177 -11.74 6.92 -23.12
CA PRO A 177 -11.44 8.11 -22.31
C PRO A 177 -11.45 7.75 -20.82
N LEU A 178 -10.50 8.30 -20.06
CA LEU A 178 -10.33 7.98 -18.64
C LEU A 178 -11.62 8.26 -17.85
N PRO A 179 -12.29 7.25 -17.27
CA PRO A 179 -13.56 7.46 -16.59
C PRO A 179 -13.33 7.92 -15.14
N TRP A 180 -14.00 8.98 -14.73
CA TRP A 180 -14.19 9.30 -13.33
C TRP A 180 -15.52 8.72 -12.89
N MET A 181 -15.48 7.80 -11.94
CA MET A 181 -16.66 7.02 -11.53
C MET A 181 -17.16 7.44 -10.16
N GLU A 182 -18.47 7.41 -10.00
CA GLU A 182 -19.14 7.36 -8.71
C GLU A 182 -19.97 6.09 -8.62
N ASN A 183 -19.62 5.22 -7.68
CA ASN A 183 -20.15 3.86 -7.58
C ASN A 183 -20.00 3.11 -8.92
N ASP A 184 -21.10 2.70 -9.54
CA ASP A 184 -21.11 1.92 -10.78
C ASP A 184 -21.22 2.80 -12.04
N LYS A 185 -21.27 4.14 -11.89
CA LYS A 185 -21.53 5.08 -12.99
C LYS A 185 -20.30 5.90 -13.33
N VAL A 186 -20.07 6.11 -14.63
CA VAL A 186 -19.13 7.11 -15.12
C VAL A 186 -19.81 8.48 -15.07
N ILE A 187 -19.28 9.40 -14.28
CA ILE A 187 -19.82 10.75 -14.10
C ILE A 187 -19.07 11.81 -14.93
N GLU A 188 -17.82 11.51 -15.32
CA GLU A 188 -16.99 12.35 -16.17
C GLU A 188 -16.05 11.48 -17.02
N ALA A 189 -15.91 11.79 -18.32
CA ALA A 189 -14.90 11.19 -19.19
C ALA A 189 -14.59 12.15 -20.36
N PRO A 190 -13.31 12.51 -20.59
CA PRO A 190 -12.14 12.14 -19.80
C PRO A 190 -12.09 12.87 -18.45
N ALA A 191 -11.62 12.19 -17.41
CA ALA A 191 -11.46 12.74 -16.09
C ALA A 191 -10.42 13.88 -16.04
N ASN A 192 -10.74 14.97 -15.32
CA ASN A 192 -9.79 16.04 -15.10
C ASN A 192 -8.74 15.63 -14.06
N ARG A 193 -7.58 15.19 -14.52
CA ARG A 193 -6.50 14.69 -13.68
C ARG A 193 -5.90 15.72 -12.73
N ASN A 194 -5.93 17.00 -13.08
CA ASN A 194 -5.43 18.07 -12.20
C ASN A 194 -6.25 18.25 -10.92
N LEU A 195 -7.49 17.75 -10.88
CA LEU A 195 -8.38 17.92 -9.74
C LEU A 195 -8.55 16.63 -8.90
N MET A 196 -7.88 15.54 -9.27
CA MET A 196 -8.11 14.24 -8.62
C MET A 196 -7.85 14.28 -7.12
N THR A 197 -6.64 14.67 -6.68
CA THR A 197 -6.28 14.71 -5.26
C THR A 197 -7.24 15.59 -4.45
N GLN A 198 -7.66 16.75 -4.98
CA GLN A 198 -8.62 17.62 -4.30
C GLN A 198 -10.02 16.99 -4.21
N ARG A 199 -10.52 16.41 -5.30
CA ARG A 199 -11.84 15.73 -5.33
C ARG A 199 -11.88 14.53 -4.39
N GLU A 200 -10.81 13.72 -4.38
CA GLU A 200 -10.64 12.59 -3.47
C GLU A 200 -10.64 13.05 -2.02
N THR A 201 -9.89 14.10 -1.72
CA THR A 201 -9.83 14.68 -0.37
C THR A 201 -11.20 15.23 0.06
N ALA A 202 -11.87 15.99 -0.79
CA ALA A 202 -13.20 16.53 -0.49
C ALA A 202 -14.24 15.42 -0.23
N ALA A 203 -14.23 14.35 -1.04
CA ALA A 203 -15.11 13.20 -0.85
C ALA A 203 -14.79 12.44 0.45
N ALA A 204 -13.50 12.27 0.78
CA ALA A 204 -13.04 11.67 2.03
C ALA A 204 -13.52 12.46 3.25
N LEU A 205 -13.41 13.79 3.23
CA LEU A 205 -13.91 14.66 4.29
C LEU A 205 -15.41 14.57 4.46
N LYS A 206 -16.17 14.51 3.35
CA LYS A 206 -17.62 14.32 3.35
C LYS A 206 -18.01 12.97 3.96
N PHE A 207 -17.29 11.89 3.58
CA PHE A 207 -17.51 10.56 4.12
C PHE A 207 -17.24 10.49 5.63
N ILE A 208 -16.12 11.07 6.09
CA ILE A 208 -15.78 11.15 7.52
C ILE A 208 -16.86 11.90 8.29
N ALA A 209 -17.30 13.06 7.81
CA ALA A 209 -18.35 13.86 8.45
C ALA A 209 -19.67 13.10 8.59
N ALA A 210 -20.08 12.38 7.56
CA ALA A 210 -21.31 11.59 7.53
C ALA A 210 -21.27 10.39 8.50
N ASN A 211 -20.07 9.82 8.73
CA ASN A 211 -19.89 8.59 9.49
C ASN A 211 -19.24 8.78 10.88
N LYS A 212 -19.03 10.02 11.34
CA LYS A 212 -18.33 10.34 12.61
C LYS A 212 -18.93 9.72 13.87
N LYS A 213 -20.17 9.21 13.83
CA LYS A 213 -20.88 8.61 14.98
C LYS A 213 -20.87 7.07 14.98
N LYS A 214 -20.36 6.43 13.92
CA LYS A 214 -20.30 4.96 13.78
C LYS A 214 -18.91 4.54 13.27
N PRO A 215 -18.51 3.27 13.43
CA PRO A 215 -17.23 2.81 12.90
C PRO A 215 -17.21 2.90 11.38
N PHE A 216 -16.05 3.28 10.80
CA PHE A 216 -15.88 3.35 9.37
C PHE A 216 -14.48 2.90 8.93
N PHE A 217 -14.41 2.43 7.70
CA PHE A 217 -13.19 2.17 6.96
C PHE A 217 -13.14 3.04 5.71
N LEU A 218 -12.17 3.93 5.67
CA LEU A 218 -11.86 4.74 4.50
C LEU A 218 -10.56 4.23 3.86
N TYR A 219 -10.64 3.67 2.68
CA TYR A 219 -9.53 3.42 1.79
C TYR A 219 -9.41 4.59 0.82
N LEU A 220 -8.32 5.37 0.94
CA LEU A 220 -8.03 6.58 0.16
C LEU A 220 -6.77 6.34 -0.69
N PRO A 221 -6.86 5.54 -1.76
CA PRO A 221 -5.75 5.29 -2.67
C PRO A 221 -5.67 6.39 -3.72
N HIS A 222 -4.88 7.41 -3.45
CA HIS A 222 -4.65 8.48 -4.40
C HIS A 222 -4.07 7.97 -5.72
N ASN A 223 -4.37 8.70 -6.82
CA ASN A 223 -3.85 8.38 -8.13
C ASN A 223 -2.43 8.95 -8.37
N MET A 224 -1.95 9.82 -7.49
CA MET A 224 -0.69 10.54 -7.62
C MET A 224 0.41 10.00 -6.69
N PRO A 225 1.69 10.21 -7.04
CA PRO A 225 2.25 10.82 -8.25
C PRO A 225 1.96 10.02 -9.53
N GLY A 226 1.63 8.70 -9.43
CA GLY A 226 1.18 7.87 -10.53
C GLY A 226 2.28 7.46 -11.52
N SER A 227 1.83 6.99 -12.69
CA SER A 227 2.70 6.48 -13.75
C SER A 227 3.05 7.54 -14.80
N SER A 228 2.37 8.69 -14.83
CA SER A 228 2.64 9.78 -15.76
C SER A 228 4.06 10.34 -15.58
N ARG A 229 4.71 10.71 -16.69
CA ARG A 229 6.01 11.42 -16.64
C ARG A 229 5.85 12.85 -16.14
N GLN A 230 4.66 13.40 -16.20
CA GLN A 230 4.29 14.68 -15.64
C GLN A 230 3.07 14.46 -14.73
N PRO A 231 3.29 14.14 -13.46
CA PRO A 231 2.22 14.00 -12.50
C PRO A 231 1.32 15.24 -12.45
N PHE A 232 0.09 15.04 -12.07
CA PHE A 232 -0.93 16.09 -12.04
C PHE A 232 -1.10 16.62 -10.63
N ALA A 233 -1.23 17.93 -10.52
CA ALA A 233 -1.58 18.61 -9.28
C ALA A 233 -2.55 19.76 -9.60
N SER A 234 -3.31 20.19 -8.62
CA SER A 234 -4.19 21.33 -8.74
C SER A 234 -3.40 22.63 -8.93
N GLU A 235 -4.09 23.67 -9.35
CA GLU A 235 -3.51 25.00 -9.59
C GLU A 235 -2.77 25.53 -8.35
N ALA A 236 -3.28 25.27 -7.17
CA ALA A 236 -2.67 25.69 -5.91
C ALA A 236 -1.29 25.07 -5.65
N PHE A 237 -0.98 23.93 -6.27
CA PHE A 237 0.29 23.21 -6.06
C PHE A 237 1.20 23.22 -7.28
N ARG A 238 0.67 23.42 -8.48
CA ARG A 238 1.47 23.43 -9.72
C ARG A 238 2.53 24.51 -9.71
N GLY A 239 3.79 24.10 -10.01
CA GLY A 239 4.94 24.98 -10.07
C GLY A 239 5.45 25.47 -8.71
N GLN A 240 4.97 24.88 -7.59
CA GLN A 240 5.35 25.29 -6.24
C GLN A 240 6.53 24.49 -5.69
N SER A 241 6.72 23.26 -6.15
CA SER A 241 7.79 22.38 -5.67
C SER A 241 9.10 22.60 -6.41
N LYS A 242 10.21 22.45 -5.67
CA LYS A 242 11.56 22.43 -6.25
C LYS A 242 11.82 21.23 -7.16
N ASN A 243 11.00 20.18 -7.10
CA ASN A 243 11.11 18.96 -7.91
C ASN A 243 10.05 18.91 -9.03
N GLY A 244 9.59 20.05 -9.53
CA GLY A 244 8.64 20.15 -10.62
C GLY A 244 7.34 19.38 -10.35
N ALA A 245 6.70 18.87 -11.40
CA ALA A 245 5.39 18.22 -11.30
C ALA A 245 5.34 17.02 -10.34
N TRP A 246 6.45 16.28 -10.19
CA TRP A 246 6.52 15.19 -9.21
C TRP A 246 6.37 15.72 -7.79
N GLY A 247 7.15 16.74 -7.46
CA GLY A 247 7.10 17.36 -6.16
C GLY A 247 5.79 18.08 -5.88
N ASP A 248 5.20 18.73 -6.89
CA ASP A 248 3.87 19.37 -6.78
C ASP A 248 2.81 18.33 -6.34
N ALA A 249 2.82 17.15 -6.97
CA ALA A 249 1.91 16.07 -6.61
C ALA A 249 2.18 15.51 -5.19
N VAL A 250 3.45 15.34 -4.80
CA VAL A 250 3.82 14.86 -3.46
C VAL A 250 3.39 15.85 -2.37
N GLU A 251 3.58 17.16 -2.60
CA GLU A 251 3.19 18.19 -1.65
C GLU A 251 1.67 18.34 -1.54
N GLU A 252 0.92 18.09 -2.62
CA GLU A 252 -0.55 18.04 -2.58
C GLU A 252 -1.07 16.79 -1.82
N LEU A 253 -0.38 15.64 -1.93
CA LEU A 253 -0.69 14.46 -1.11
C LEU A 253 -0.45 14.70 0.39
N ASP A 254 0.60 15.43 0.74
CA ASP A 254 0.84 15.84 2.13
C ASP A 254 -0.27 16.76 2.65
N TRP A 255 -0.69 17.74 1.84
CA TRP A 255 -1.82 18.60 2.17
C TRP A 255 -3.09 17.77 2.40
N ALA A 256 -3.39 16.81 1.52
CA ALA A 256 -4.54 15.93 1.65
C ALA A 256 -4.55 15.17 2.98
N ALA A 257 -3.39 14.62 3.38
CA ALA A 257 -3.23 13.98 4.69
C ALA A 257 -3.51 14.96 5.84
N GLY A 258 -3.02 16.20 5.74
CA GLY A 258 -3.30 17.27 6.70
C GLY A 258 -4.79 17.55 6.88
N GLN A 259 -5.54 17.67 5.77
CA GLN A 259 -7.00 17.87 5.80
C GLN A 259 -7.73 16.74 6.55
N ILE A 260 -7.29 15.49 6.36
CA ILE A 260 -7.85 14.34 7.09
C ILE A 260 -7.57 14.47 8.59
N PHE A 261 -6.33 14.78 9.00
CA PHE A 261 -6.00 14.91 10.44
C PHE A 261 -6.78 16.04 11.11
N ASP A 262 -6.98 17.15 10.42
CA ASP A 262 -7.73 18.29 10.94
C ASP A 262 -9.24 17.96 11.07
N ALA A 263 -9.79 17.19 10.12
CA ALA A 263 -11.17 16.70 10.22
C ALA A 263 -11.37 15.75 11.41
N LEU A 264 -10.41 14.84 11.69
CA LEU A 264 -10.48 13.94 12.85
C LEU A 264 -10.50 14.73 14.16
N LYS A 265 -9.68 15.76 14.30
CA LYS A 265 -9.66 16.67 15.46
C LYS A 265 -10.96 17.47 15.56
N LYS A 266 -11.41 18.07 14.44
CA LYS A 266 -12.66 18.84 14.37
C LYS A 266 -13.88 18.06 14.83
N TYR A 267 -13.92 16.76 14.53
CA TYR A 267 -15.06 15.90 14.89
C TYR A 267 -14.86 15.13 16.20
N ASN A 268 -13.76 15.35 16.92
CA ASN A 268 -13.41 14.65 18.17
C ASN A 268 -13.38 13.12 18.02
N ILE A 269 -12.86 12.62 16.90
CA ILE A 269 -12.72 11.19 16.60
C ILE A 269 -11.28 10.76 16.42
N ASP A 270 -10.32 11.63 16.67
CA ASP A 270 -8.89 11.38 16.49
C ASP A 270 -8.40 10.20 17.34
N GLU A 271 -8.76 10.16 18.62
CA GLU A 271 -8.36 9.09 19.54
C GLU A 271 -9.04 7.74 19.29
N ARG A 272 -10.06 7.68 18.45
CA ARG A 272 -10.71 6.44 18.02
C ARG A 272 -10.42 6.07 16.57
N THR A 273 -9.43 6.70 15.94
CA THR A 273 -9.09 6.49 14.53
C THR A 273 -7.63 6.09 14.36
N LEU A 274 -7.42 4.89 13.82
CA LEU A 274 -6.14 4.43 13.32
C LEU A 274 -5.95 4.94 11.89
N VAL A 275 -4.89 5.73 11.68
CA VAL A 275 -4.52 6.22 10.35
C VAL A 275 -3.21 5.58 9.91
N ILE A 276 -3.20 5.08 8.68
CA ILE A 276 -2.01 4.55 8.00
C ILE A 276 -1.80 5.36 6.73
N TRP A 277 -0.55 5.74 6.48
CA TRP A 277 -0.11 6.36 5.25
C TRP A 277 1.03 5.55 4.64
N THR A 278 0.95 5.21 3.35
CA THR A 278 1.94 4.39 2.64
C THR A 278 1.89 4.58 1.13
N SER A 279 2.64 3.77 0.37
CA SER A 279 2.60 3.67 -1.10
C SER A 279 2.32 2.23 -1.53
N ASP A 280 1.82 2.03 -2.76
CA ASP A 280 1.58 0.69 -3.31
C ASP A 280 2.85 0.03 -3.87
N ASN A 281 3.84 0.79 -4.27
CA ASN A 281 5.19 0.34 -4.67
C ASN A 281 6.15 1.54 -4.71
N GLY A 282 7.44 1.26 -4.90
CA GLY A 282 8.45 2.31 -4.99
C GLY A 282 8.37 3.14 -6.27
N ALA A 283 9.04 4.29 -6.27
CA ALA A 283 9.11 5.19 -7.41
C ALA A 283 9.73 4.50 -8.63
N PRO A 284 9.14 4.66 -9.83
CA PRO A 284 9.68 4.11 -11.06
C PRO A 284 10.95 4.85 -11.50
N ARG A 285 11.82 4.15 -12.21
CA ARG A 285 13.00 4.78 -12.83
C ARG A 285 12.56 5.76 -13.90
N ARG A 286 12.98 7.02 -13.77
CA ARG A 286 12.74 8.10 -14.72
C ARG A 286 14.06 8.71 -15.20
N ASN A 287 14.04 9.32 -16.37
CA ASN A 287 15.13 10.12 -16.88
C ASN A 287 14.56 11.43 -17.45
N PRO A 288 14.86 12.60 -16.87
CA PRO A 288 15.60 12.76 -15.60
C PRO A 288 14.89 12.10 -14.40
N PRO A 289 15.59 11.81 -13.29
CA PRO A 289 15.01 11.28 -12.07
C PRO A 289 13.94 12.23 -11.50
N GLN A 290 12.83 11.67 -11.02
CA GLN A 290 11.74 12.43 -10.43
C GLN A 290 11.50 11.99 -8.98
N GLY A 291 11.15 10.71 -8.75
CA GLY A 291 11.03 10.13 -7.41
C GLY A 291 12.35 9.60 -6.86
N SER A 292 12.36 9.26 -5.58
CA SER A 292 13.52 8.75 -4.87
C SER A 292 13.17 7.55 -4.01
N ASN A 293 13.89 6.44 -4.21
CA ASN A 293 13.81 5.29 -3.31
C ASN A 293 14.98 5.28 -2.30
N ALA A 294 15.83 6.31 -2.28
CA ALA A 294 16.97 6.37 -1.38
C ALA A 294 16.56 6.21 0.11
N PRO A 295 17.39 5.54 0.92
CA PRO A 295 18.70 4.96 0.64
C PRO A 295 18.66 3.56 0.01
N LEU A 296 17.47 3.04 -0.33
CA LEU A 296 17.27 1.70 -0.87
C LEU A 296 17.81 1.57 -2.31
N GLY A 297 18.28 0.39 -2.67
CA GLY A 297 18.70 0.07 -4.03
C GLY A 297 17.53 -0.16 -4.98
N GLY A 298 17.69 0.22 -6.25
CA GLY A 298 16.73 -0.07 -7.30
C GLY A 298 15.51 0.85 -7.36
N TRP A 299 14.51 0.41 -8.12
CA TRP A 299 13.37 1.23 -8.52
C TRP A 299 12.07 0.41 -8.49
N GLY A 300 10.95 1.07 -8.47
CA GLY A 300 9.64 0.48 -8.74
C GLY A 300 9.66 -0.40 -9.99
N TYR A 301 8.71 -1.31 -10.10
CA TYR A 301 8.60 -2.33 -11.15
C TYR A 301 9.71 -3.38 -11.14
N THR A 302 10.39 -3.54 -10.01
CA THR A 302 11.41 -4.58 -9.77
C THR A 302 11.26 -5.18 -8.38
N THR A 303 12.02 -6.25 -8.10
CA THR A 303 12.12 -6.89 -6.79
C THR A 303 13.28 -6.38 -5.93
N ALA A 304 13.95 -5.30 -6.35
CA ALA A 304 14.90 -4.59 -5.51
C ALA A 304 14.22 -3.98 -4.26
N GLU A 305 15.01 -3.67 -3.23
CA GLU A 305 14.46 -3.04 -2.02
C GLU A 305 13.67 -1.77 -2.37
N GLY A 306 14.22 -0.87 -3.19
CA GLY A 306 13.54 0.34 -3.64
C GLY A 306 12.31 0.12 -4.52
N GLY A 307 12.06 -1.11 -4.97
CA GLY A 307 10.86 -1.46 -5.71
C GLY A 307 9.69 -1.86 -4.82
N MET A 308 9.98 -2.54 -3.70
CA MET A 308 8.95 -3.20 -2.88
C MET A 308 8.93 -2.73 -1.41
N ARG A 309 9.99 -2.14 -0.90
CA ARG A 309 10.02 -1.53 0.44
C ARG A 309 9.57 -0.09 0.31
N VAL A 310 8.44 0.24 0.94
CA VAL A 310 7.75 1.51 0.78
C VAL A 310 7.74 2.30 2.09
N PRO A 311 7.60 3.63 2.05
CA PRO A 311 7.46 4.41 3.27
C PRO A 311 6.11 4.09 3.92
N ALA A 312 6.11 3.91 5.24
CA ALA A 312 4.88 3.69 5.99
C ALA A 312 4.90 4.38 7.34
N LEU A 313 3.81 5.09 7.62
CA LEU A 313 3.54 5.77 8.88
C LEU A 313 2.24 5.24 9.46
N VAL A 314 2.22 4.96 10.75
CA VAL A 314 1.00 4.55 11.47
C VAL A 314 0.79 5.50 12.65
N ARG A 315 -0.43 6.00 12.80
CA ARG A 315 -0.77 6.96 13.84
C ARG A 315 -2.11 6.58 14.49
N TRP A 316 -2.09 6.45 15.80
CA TRP A 316 -3.29 6.34 16.63
C TRP A 316 -2.97 6.89 18.01
N PRO A 317 -3.43 8.12 18.32
CA PRO A 317 -3.15 8.75 19.61
C PRO A 317 -3.49 7.84 20.78
N ASN A 318 -2.65 7.82 21.80
CA ASN A 318 -2.75 6.99 23.01
C ASN A 318 -2.50 5.47 22.83
N PHE A 319 -2.44 4.93 21.62
CA PHE A 319 -2.30 3.48 21.38
C PHE A 319 -1.01 3.12 20.63
N ILE A 320 -0.50 4.03 19.80
CA ILE A 320 0.77 3.87 19.10
C ILE A 320 1.79 4.85 19.72
N PRO A 321 2.98 4.37 20.12
CA PRO A 321 3.99 5.22 20.73
C PRO A 321 4.46 6.34 19.80
N ALA A 322 4.19 7.59 20.18
CA ALA A 322 4.55 8.76 19.39
C ALA A 322 6.07 8.87 19.19
N GLY A 323 6.49 9.35 18.00
CA GLY A 323 7.88 9.56 17.61
C GLY A 323 8.73 8.29 17.55
N SER A 324 8.09 7.12 17.55
CA SER A 324 8.81 5.84 17.56
C SER A 324 9.08 5.31 16.15
N VAL A 325 10.08 4.42 16.07
CA VAL A 325 10.47 3.75 14.83
C VAL A 325 10.45 2.25 15.05
N SER A 326 10.07 1.48 14.04
CA SER A 326 10.21 0.03 14.01
C SER A 326 10.85 -0.38 12.67
N ASP A 327 11.87 -1.23 12.75
CA ASP A 327 12.53 -1.87 11.62
C ASP A 327 12.06 -3.32 11.39
N GLU A 328 11.04 -3.73 12.09
CA GLU A 328 10.45 -5.06 11.99
C GLU A 328 9.75 -5.25 10.63
N LEU A 329 9.89 -6.44 10.06
CA LEU A 329 9.29 -6.81 8.77
C LEU A 329 7.77 -6.77 8.86
N CYS A 330 7.15 -5.87 8.11
CA CYS A 330 5.72 -5.73 7.95
C CYS A 330 5.37 -5.61 6.47
N THR A 331 4.14 -5.95 6.12
CA THR A 331 3.69 -5.95 4.73
C THR A 331 2.28 -5.34 4.57
N LEU A 332 1.92 -4.94 3.35
CA LEU A 332 0.54 -4.54 3.03
C LEU A 332 -0.47 -5.65 3.32
N MET A 333 -0.08 -6.92 3.18
CA MET A 333 -0.95 -8.07 3.46
C MET A 333 -1.40 -8.12 4.93
N ASP A 334 -0.61 -7.58 5.83
CA ASP A 334 -0.85 -7.62 7.28
C ASP A 334 -2.00 -6.72 7.71
N LEU A 335 -2.34 -5.72 6.88
CA LEU A 335 -3.43 -4.80 7.19
C LEU A 335 -4.77 -5.53 7.29
N HIS A 336 -5.00 -6.53 6.44
CA HIS A 336 -6.24 -7.30 6.44
C HIS A 336 -6.48 -8.05 7.78
N PRO A 337 -5.59 -8.95 8.27
CA PRO A 337 -5.81 -9.62 9.55
C PRO A 337 -5.68 -8.69 10.77
N THR A 338 -4.89 -7.60 10.67
CA THR A 338 -4.76 -6.65 11.77
C THR A 338 -6.05 -5.84 11.96
N PHE A 339 -6.65 -5.32 10.88
CA PHE A 339 -7.92 -4.60 10.94
C PHE A 339 -9.05 -5.52 11.39
N ALA A 340 -9.11 -6.75 10.84
CA ALA A 340 -10.11 -7.73 11.26
C ALA A 340 -10.02 -8.00 12.78
N LYS A 341 -8.82 -8.20 13.31
CA LYS A 341 -8.61 -8.41 14.76
C LYS A 341 -9.07 -7.21 15.59
N LEU A 342 -8.71 -5.99 15.21
CA LEU A 342 -9.07 -4.77 15.92
C LEU A 342 -10.58 -4.48 15.85
N ALA A 343 -11.24 -4.87 14.77
CA ALA A 343 -12.69 -4.73 14.58
C ALA A 343 -13.52 -5.88 15.17
N GLY A 344 -12.89 -6.94 15.65
CA GLY A 344 -13.58 -8.15 16.07
C GLY A 344 -14.22 -8.94 14.91
N ALA A 345 -13.75 -8.71 13.67
CA ALA A 345 -14.24 -9.39 12.49
C ALA A 345 -13.65 -10.81 12.40
N GLN A 346 -14.50 -11.78 12.09
CA GLN A 346 -14.08 -13.14 11.82
C GLN A 346 -13.65 -13.25 10.35
N LEU A 347 -12.48 -13.81 10.11
CA LEU A 347 -11.98 -14.09 8.78
C LEU A 347 -12.27 -15.56 8.42
N PRO A 348 -12.62 -15.86 7.15
CA PRO A 348 -12.79 -17.23 6.70
C PRO A 348 -11.52 -18.06 6.94
N GLU A 349 -11.65 -19.38 7.09
CA GLU A 349 -10.53 -20.33 7.28
C GLU A 349 -9.63 -20.52 6.03
N ARG A 350 -9.72 -19.64 5.05
CA ARG A 350 -8.85 -19.65 3.87
C ARG A 350 -7.42 -19.24 4.23
N LYS A 351 -6.45 -19.91 3.63
CA LYS A 351 -5.03 -19.53 3.76
C LYS A 351 -4.84 -18.06 3.35
N ARG A 352 -4.26 -17.28 4.24
CA ARG A 352 -3.74 -15.94 4.05
C ARG A 352 -2.26 -15.91 4.39
N ASP A 353 -1.54 -14.94 3.86
CA ASP A 353 -0.10 -14.78 4.05
C ASP A 353 0.21 -13.66 5.03
N GLY A 354 -0.66 -12.64 5.10
CA GLY A 354 -0.59 -11.56 6.07
C GLY A 354 -0.80 -12.05 7.51
N GLN A 355 -0.18 -11.37 8.45
CA GLN A 355 -0.20 -11.65 9.87
C GLN A 355 -0.76 -10.45 10.65
N ASN A 356 -1.33 -10.70 11.83
CA ASN A 356 -1.70 -9.60 12.71
C ASN A 356 -0.43 -8.96 13.32
N ILE A 357 -0.15 -7.73 12.96
CA ILE A 357 1.03 -6.96 13.39
C ILE A 357 0.69 -5.83 14.38
N TRP A 358 -0.46 -5.89 15.02
CA TRP A 358 -0.86 -4.88 16.01
C TRP A 358 0.20 -4.68 17.10
N SER A 359 0.81 -5.76 17.60
CA SER A 359 1.87 -5.67 18.60
C SER A 359 3.08 -4.87 18.10
N VAL A 360 3.47 -5.05 16.82
CA VAL A 360 4.58 -4.30 16.22
C VAL A 360 4.27 -2.81 16.15
N TRP A 361 3.01 -2.41 16.02
CA TRP A 361 2.62 -1.01 16.01
C TRP A 361 2.49 -0.40 17.41
N SER A 362 1.91 -1.14 18.34
CA SER A 362 1.53 -0.64 19.67
C SER A 362 2.61 -0.77 20.73
N LEU A 363 3.54 -1.72 20.60
CA LEU A 363 4.59 -1.96 21.57
C LEU A 363 5.96 -1.56 21.00
N ARG A 364 6.85 -0.99 21.85
CA ARG A 364 8.16 -0.48 21.39
C ARG A 364 9.10 -1.58 20.88
N ASN A 365 9.09 -2.75 21.52
CA ASN A 365 10.06 -3.81 21.29
C ASN A 365 9.43 -5.12 20.77
N ALA A 366 8.21 -5.07 20.28
CA ALA A 366 7.57 -6.25 19.71
C ALA A 366 8.27 -6.67 18.41
N LYS A 367 8.41 -7.98 18.24
CA LYS A 367 8.96 -8.58 17.04
C LYS A 367 7.87 -8.87 16.01
N SER A 368 8.26 -8.81 14.75
CA SER A 368 7.41 -9.24 13.65
C SER A 368 7.06 -10.73 13.77
N PRO A 369 5.83 -11.13 13.46
CA PRO A 369 5.49 -12.54 13.31
C PRO A 369 6.03 -13.16 12.01
N HIS A 370 6.56 -12.34 11.09
CA HIS A 370 7.13 -12.83 9.83
C HIS A 370 8.56 -13.31 10.01
N ASN A 371 8.79 -14.54 9.55
CA ASN A 371 10.15 -15.11 9.43
C ASN A 371 10.74 -14.86 8.03
N TYR A 372 9.89 -14.76 7.01
CA TYR A 372 10.29 -14.65 5.62
C TYR A 372 9.35 -13.73 4.85
N PHE A 373 9.88 -13.11 3.76
CA PHE A 373 9.11 -12.40 2.75
C PHE A 373 9.59 -12.84 1.36
N PHE A 374 8.63 -13.01 0.42
CA PHE A 374 8.86 -13.51 -0.93
C PHE A 374 8.67 -12.39 -1.95
N TYR A 375 9.66 -12.20 -2.81
CA TYR A 375 9.62 -11.18 -3.85
C TYR A 375 9.20 -11.80 -5.16
N TYR A 376 7.93 -11.63 -5.50
CA TYR A 376 7.37 -12.05 -6.78
C TYR A 376 7.34 -10.89 -7.77
N HIS A 377 7.72 -11.17 -9.02
CA HIS A 377 7.54 -10.25 -10.13
C HIS A 377 7.32 -11.04 -11.42
N THR A 378 6.33 -10.61 -12.24
CA THR A 378 5.98 -11.30 -13.49
C THR A 378 5.81 -12.81 -13.26
N HIS A 379 4.95 -13.17 -12.31
CA HIS A 379 4.64 -14.53 -11.86
C HIS A 379 5.83 -15.39 -11.38
N SER A 380 7.02 -14.84 -11.27
CA SER A 380 8.21 -15.58 -10.83
C SER A 380 8.68 -15.15 -9.45
N LEU A 381 9.04 -16.12 -8.62
CA LEU A 381 9.73 -15.88 -7.35
C LEU A 381 11.19 -15.51 -7.66
N GLN A 382 11.54 -14.24 -7.49
CA GLN A 382 12.86 -13.72 -7.84
C GLN A 382 13.81 -13.58 -6.64
N ALA A 383 13.26 -13.35 -5.46
CA ALA A 383 14.07 -13.25 -4.25
C ALA A 383 13.27 -13.67 -3.01
N ILE A 384 14.00 -13.97 -1.94
CA ILE A 384 13.48 -14.22 -0.60
C ILE A 384 14.33 -13.47 0.42
N ARG A 385 13.70 -12.96 1.46
CA ARG A 385 14.41 -12.49 2.64
C ARG A 385 13.93 -13.16 3.92
N ASP A 386 14.82 -13.26 4.91
CA ASP A 386 14.45 -13.39 6.31
C ASP A 386 14.51 -12.03 7.02
N THR A 387 14.67 -12.00 8.32
CA THR A 387 14.75 -10.74 9.09
C THR A 387 16.03 -9.95 8.82
N ARG A 388 17.07 -10.54 8.21
CA ARG A 388 18.38 -9.91 7.96
C ARG A 388 18.83 -10.05 6.51
N TRP A 389 18.76 -11.26 5.96
CA TRP A 389 19.37 -11.60 4.69
C TRP A 389 18.36 -11.62 3.54
N LYS A 390 18.76 -11.07 2.40
CA LYS A 390 18.01 -11.20 1.13
C LYS A 390 18.82 -12.00 0.13
N LEU A 391 18.22 -13.08 -0.35
CA LEU A 391 18.74 -13.92 -1.42
C LEU A 391 17.99 -13.64 -2.71
N VAL A 392 18.68 -13.10 -3.71
CA VAL A 392 18.19 -13.06 -5.08
C VAL A 392 18.49 -14.39 -5.74
N LEU A 393 17.43 -15.04 -6.24
CA LEU A 393 17.47 -16.38 -6.82
C LEU A 393 17.99 -16.35 -8.26
N GLY A 394 18.47 -17.47 -8.78
CA GLY A 394 18.93 -17.63 -10.15
C GLY A 394 20.20 -18.49 -10.24
N ARG A 395 20.79 -18.59 -11.45
CA ARG A 395 22.02 -19.37 -11.68
C ARG A 395 23.22 -18.84 -10.89
N ASN A 396 23.31 -17.53 -10.74
CA ASN A 396 24.31 -16.81 -9.96
C ASN A 396 23.60 -16.07 -8.83
N PRO A 397 23.29 -16.73 -7.71
CA PRO A 397 22.54 -16.12 -6.63
C PRO A 397 23.35 -14.97 -6.00
N LYS A 398 22.64 -13.93 -5.54
CA LYS A 398 23.25 -12.83 -4.79
C LYS A 398 22.65 -12.77 -3.39
N LEU A 399 23.51 -12.56 -2.41
CA LEU A 399 23.11 -12.46 -1.00
C LEU A 399 23.48 -11.09 -0.44
N TYR A 400 22.51 -10.43 0.18
CA TYR A 400 22.70 -9.11 0.78
C TYR A 400 22.32 -9.11 2.27
N ASP A 401 23.11 -8.43 3.09
CA ASP A 401 22.79 -8.15 4.50
C ASP A 401 22.00 -6.85 4.59
N LEU A 402 20.67 -6.94 4.62
CA LEU A 402 19.81 -5.75 4.63
C LEU A 402 19.89 -4.89 5.90
N LYS A 403 20.55 -5.36 6.96
CA LYS A 403 20.82 -4.53 8.16
C LYS A 403 21.90 -3.50 7.91
N THR A 404 22.89 -3.83 7.11
CA THR A 404 24.06 -2.98 6.83
C THR A 404 24.07 -2.46 5.41
N ASP A 405 23.40 -3.12 4.47
CA ASP A 405 23.35 -2.80 3.05
C ASP A 405 21.92 -2.88 2.48
N SER A 406 21.07 -1.95 2.87
CA SER A 406 19.72 -1.83 2.29
C SER A 406 19.72 -1.36 0.83
N SER A 407 20.88 -0.96 0.31
CA SER A 407 21.07 -0.55 -1.08
C SER A 407 21.47 -1.69 -2.03
N GLU A 408 21.67 -2.91 -1.50
CA GLU A 408 21.97 -4.13 -2.27
C GLU A 408 23.25 -4.00 -3.14
N LYS A 409 24.31 -3.39 -2.59
CA LYS A 409 25.57 -3.13 -3.32
C LYS A 409 26.60 -4.24 -3.16
N THR A 410 26.67 -4.85 -1.97
CA THR A 410 27.72 -5.81 -1.60
C THR A 410 27.17 -7.23 -1.61
N ASN A 411 27.55 -8.01 -2.64
CA ASN A 411 27.15 -9.40 -2.74
C ASN A 411 28.02 -10.29 -1.86
N LEU A 412 27.43 -10.87 -0.81
CA LEU A 412 28.09 -11.74 0.19
C LEU A 412 27.87 -13.23 -0.09
N ALA A 413 27.45 -13.62 -1.29
CA ALA A 413 27.10 -15.01 -1.63
C ALA A 413 28.26 -15.99 -1.45
N ALA A 414 29.49 -15.58 -1.77
CA ALA A 414 30.68 -16.42 -1.62
C ALA A 414 31.05 -16.68 -0.14
N GLU A 415 30.72 -15.71 0.74
CA GLU A 415 31.10 -15.73 2.15
C GLU A 415 30.10 -16.54 3.02
N HIS A 416 28.85 -16.68 2.57
CA HIS A 416 27.76 -17.28 3.35
C HIS A 416 26.97 -18.37 2.59
N PRO A 417 27.62 -19.44 2.11
CA PRO A 417 26.93 -20.51 1.36
C PRO A 417 25.87 -21.25 2.19
N GLU A 418 26.00 -21.28 3.52
CA GLU A 418 25.02 -21.90 4.42
C GLU A 418 23.70 -21.11 4.45
N ILE A 419 23.77 -19.76 4.41
CA ILE A 419 22.59 -18.91 4.35
C ILE A 419 21.87 -19.12 3.02
N ILE A 420 22.62 -19.20 1.91
CA ILE A 420 22.05 -19.47 0.59
C ILE A 420 21.27 -20.78 0.60
N ARG A 421 21.86 -21.90 1.07
CA ARG A 421 21.20 -23.20 1.13
C ARG A 421 19.91 -23.15 1.96
N ARG A 422 19.96 -22.49 3.11
CA ARG A 422 18.80 -22.32 4.00
C ARG A 422 17.67 -21.57 3.30
N LEU A 423 17.96 -20.42 2.68
CA LEU A 423 16.95 -19.60 2.01
C LEU A 423 16.43 -20.26 0.71
N GLN A 424 17.26 -20.99 -0.03
CA GLN A 424 16.82 -21.79 -1.17
C GLN A 424 15.83 -22.89 -0.77
N THR A 425 16.03 -23.54 0.37
CA THR A 425 15.08 -24.52 0.90
C THR A 425 13.71 -23.89 1.19
N VAL A 426 13.70 -22.68 1.74
CA VAL A 426 12.45 -21.95 1.99
C VAL A 426 11.81 -21.48 0.68
N ALA A 427 12.60 -21.02 -0.29
CA ALA A 427 12.12 -20.64 -1.62
C ALA A 427 11.46 -21.82 -2.36
N ALA A 428 12.05 -23.04 -2.25
CA ALA A 428 11.47 -24.24 -2.84
C ALA A 428 10.08 -24.56 -2.24
N ARG A 429 9.90 -24.41 -0.92
CA ARG A 429 8.59 -24.57 -0.26
C ARG A 429 7.58 -23.51 -0.74
N ALA A 430 8.00 -22.26 -0.87
CA ALA A 430 7.15 -21.19 -1.41
C ALA A 430 6.74 -21.48 -2.86
N THR A 431 7.66 -21.98 -3.68
CA THR A 431 7.37 -22.40 -5.07
C THR A 431 6.40 -23.56 -5.12
N ALA A 432 6.52 -24.55 -4.25
CA ALA A 432 5.55 -25.66 -4.18
C ALA A 432 4.14 -25.16 -3.83
N GLU A 433 4.03 -24.18 -2.93
CA GLU A 433 2.75 -23.64 -2.48
C GLU A 433 2.13 -22.62 -3.45
N LEU A 434 2.92 -21.65 -3.92
CA LEU A 434 2.47 -20.49 -4.70
C LEU A 434 2.84 -20.59 -6.18
N GLY A 435 3.70 -21.51 -6.56
CA GLY A 435 4.25 -21.57 -7.93
C GLY A 435 5.36 -20.57 -8.19
N SER A 436 5.98 -20.68 -9.37
CA SER A 436 6.95 -19.71 -9.89
C SER A 436 7.09 -19.90 -11.40
N GLY A 437 7.00 -18.86 -12.18
CA GLY A 437 6.94 -18.94 -13.64
C GLY A 437 5.73 -19.79 -14.07
N GLU A 438 5.92 -20.71 -14.99
CA GLU A 438 4.89 -21.62 -15.50
C GLU A 438 4.48 -22.70 -14.49
N GLN A 439 5.28 -22.93 -13.47
CA GLN A 439 4.94 -23.89 -12.41
C GLN A 439 3.80 -23.36 -11.56
N GLN A 440 2.65 -24.00 -11.62
CA GLN A 440 1.53 -23.70 -10.73
C GLN A 440 1.79 -24.19 -9.30
N GLY A 441 1.43 -23.37 -8.31
CA GLY A 441 1.46 -23.77 -6.92
C GLY A 441 0.18 -24.49 -6.48
N LEU A 442 0.31 -25.36 -5.50
CA LEU A 442 -0.80 -26.18 -4.99
C LEU A 442 -1.94 -25.36 -4.35
N ARG A 443 -1.68 -24.08 -3.98
CA ARG A 443 -2.63 -23.23 -3.24
C ARG A 443 -2.90 -21.89 -3.93
N VAL A 444 -2.74 -21.86 -5.25
CA VAL A 444 -3.14 -20.73 -6.08
C VAL A 444 -4.64 -20.80 -6.35
N ARG A 445 -5.30 -19.67 -6.25
CA ARG A 445 -6.73 -19.51 -6.52
C ARG A 445 -6.93 -18.77 -7.84
N PRO A 446 -8.06 -19.00 -8.54
CA PRO A 446 -8.28 -18.37 -9.83
C PRO A 446 -8.51 -16.86 -9.70
N VAL A 447 -8.08 -16.12 -10.72
CA VAL A 447 -8.51 -14.74 -10.95
C VAL A 447 -10.01 -14.68 -11.28
N GLY A 448 -10.68 -13.59 -10.92
CA GLY A 448 -12.05 -13.33 -11.39
C GLY A 448 -12.06 -13.07 -12.89
N ARG A 449 -13.09 -13.56 -13.59
CA ARG A 449 -13.16 -13.43 -15.04
C ARG A 449 -14.57 -13.05 -15.51
N ALA A 450 -14.68 -11.89 -16.16
CA ALA A 450 -15.89 -11.42 -16.84
C ALA A 450 -16.05 -12.11 -18.19
N THR A 451 -17.27 -12.50 -18.52
CA THR A 451 -17.57 -13.20 -19.80
C THR A 451 -17.61 -12.26 -21.00
N LYS A 452 -18.05 -11.02 -20.79
CA LYS A 452 -18.20 -9.99 -21.84
C LYS A 452 -17.69 -8.64 -21.31
N PRO A 453 -16.37 -8.42 -21.32
CA PRO A 453 -15.83 -7.16 -20.86
C PRO A 453 -16.27 -6.00 -21.74
N THR A 454 -16.66 -4.89 -21.11
CA THR A 454 -17.16 -3.68 -21.80
C THR A 454 -16.44 -2.45 -21.29
N PRO A 455 -16.17 -1.45 -22.15
CA PRO A 455 -15.55 -0.21 -21.72
C PRO A 455 -16.44 0.57 -20.74
N ARG A 456 -15.83 1.21 -19.77
CA ARG A 456 -16.52 2.15 -18.88
C ARG A 456 -16.61 3.51 -19.60
N ILE A 457 -17.75 3.77 -20.15
CA ILE A 457 -18.09 5.02 -20.87
C ILE A 457 -19.40 5.58 -20.33
N ARG A 458 -19.66 6.87 -20.60
CA ARG A 458 -20.94 7.52 -20.24
C ARG A 458 -22.11 6.89 -20.96
#